data_f511e0251f9be8e80acbd98fd5c6fd4c
#
_entry.id   f511e0251f9be8e80acbd98fd5c6fd4c
#
_cell.length_a   1.000
_cell.length_b   1.000
_cell.length_c   1.000
_cell.angle_alpha   90.00
_cell.angle_beta   90.00
_cell.angle_gamma   90.00
#
_symmetry.space_group_name_H-M   'P 1'
#
loop_
_entity.id
_entity.type
_entity.pdbx_description
1 polymer ?
#
loop_
_entity_poly.entity_id
_entity_poly.type
_entity_poly.pdbx_seq_one_letter_code
_entity_poly.pdbx_strand_id
1 'polypeptide(L)'
;MFDTIFSLLENALVNYTMAGEISQRNGNIDPSIAPFDIFPCKDGFTALGVGNDRLFDTFCHTIGHEELLSDPRYETNDLRCKNYLPELQELIRGWCMEHTKKEIDYNMDEAGIPCGPVLDVKEAIEHPHTQAREMMVHCEHPT
;
A
#
# COMPACT_ATOMS: atom_id res chain seq x y z
N MET A 1 -20.29 14.57 -7.97
CA MET A 1 -19.08 14.55 -7.10
C MET A 1 -19.34 13.92 -5.73
N PHE A 2 -20.41 14.28 -5.00
CA PHE A 2 -20.73 13.62 -3.71
C PHE A 2 -20.93 12.10 -3.87
N ASP A 3 -21.78 11.66 -4.78
CA ASP A 3 -22.10 10.24 -5.00
C ASP A 3 -20.87 9.42 -5.38
N THR A 4 -19.97 9.99 -6.21
CA THR A 4 -18.70 9.35 -6.58
C THR A 4 -17.79 9.14 -5.36
N ILE A 5 -17.65 10.16 -4.50
CA ILE A 5 -16.86 10.04 -3.28
C ILE A 5 -17.53 9.11 -2.28
N PHE A 6 -18.86 9.16 -2.16
CA PHE A 6 -19.62 8.27 -1.31
C PHE A 6 -19.44 6.79 -1.69
N SER A 7 -19.40 6.46 -2.99
CA SER A 7 -19.18 5.10 -3.46
C SER A 7 -17.78 4.55 -3.14
N LEU A 8 -16.81 5.41 -2.84
CA LEU A 8 -15.45 5.00 -2.44
C LEU A 8 -15.31 4.73 -0.93
N LEU A 9 -16.37 4.91 -0.14
CA LEU A 9 -16.31 4.67 1.31
C LEU A 9 -16.33 3.18 1.69
N GLU A 10 -16.67 2.30 0.75
CA GLU A 10 -16.59 0.84 0.87
C GLU A 10 -16.87 0.27 2.26
N ASN A 11 -15.82 -0.22 2.94
CA ASN A 11 -15.92 -0.84 4.27
C ASN A 11 -16.51 0.08 5.34
N ALA A 12 -16.32 1.40 5.25
CA ALA A 12 -16.87 2.34 6.20
C ALA A 12 -18.41 2.35 6.19
N LEU A 13 -19.02 2.15 5.01
CA LEU A 13 -20.47 2.03 4.89
C LEU A 13 -20.99 0.72 5.52
N VAL A 14 -20.28 -0.38 5.26
CA VAL A 14 -20.62 -1.70 5.81
C VAL A 14 -20.50 -1.69 7.33
N ASN A 15 -19.39 -1.18 7.86
CA ASN A 15 -19.15 -1.09 9.31
C ASN A 15 -20.24 -0.29 10.01
N TYR A 16 -20.66 0.84 9.45
CA TYR A 16 -21.73 1.63 10.04
C TYR A 16 -23.10 0.95 9.93
N THR A 17 -23.46 0.42 8.77
CA THR A 17 -24.78 -0.15 8.54
C THR A 17 -25.00 -1.50 9.21
N MET A 18 -23.95 -2.30 9.37
CA MET A 18 -24.04 -3.65 9.94
C MET A 18 -23.66 -3.71 11.41
N ALA A 19 -22.67 -2.91 11.85
CA ALA A 19 -22.15 -2.93 13.22
C ALA A 19 -22.40 -1.63 14.01
N GLY A 20 -22.89 -0.57 13.37
CA GLY A 20 -23.06 0.76 13.99
C GLY A 20 -21.74 1.49 14.26
N GLU A 21 -20.64 1.00 13.72
CA GLU A 21 -19.32 1.55 13.95
C GLU A 21 -19.01 2.72 13.00
N ILE A 22 -18.58 3.85 13.56
CA ILE A 22 -18.14 5.02 12.78
C ILE A 22 -16.65 4.94 12.57
N SER A 23 -16.23 4.73 11.31
CA SER A 23 -14.82 4.70 10.92
C SER A 23 -14.13 6.02 11.26
N GLN A 24 -12.96 5.94 11.86
CA GLN A 24 -12.13 7.08 12.24
C GLN A 24 -11.02 7.29 11.21
N ARG A 25 -10.36 8.44 11.28
CA ARG A 25 -9.17 8.72 10.46
C ARG A 25 -7.99 7.92 11.02
N ASN A 26 -7.38 7.09 10.19
CA ASN A 26 -6.25 6.22 10.53
C ASN A 26 -5.04 6.38 9.58
N GLY A 27 -4.97 7.50 8.88
CA GLY A 27 -3.90 7.74 7.88
C GLY A 27 -4.12 6.91 6.62
N ASN A 28 -3.08 6.21 6.20
CA ASN A 28 -3.10 5.35 5.00
C ASN A 28 -3.27 3.86 5.33
N ILE A 29 -3.47 3.53 6.60
CA ILE A 29 -3.60 2.14 7.08
C ILE A 29 -4.98 1.62 6.73
N ASP A 30 -5.05 0.44 6.10
CA ASP A 30 -6.31 -0.30 5.98
C ASP A 30 -6.62 -1.00 7.32
N PRO A 31 -7.81 -0.80 7.92
CA PRO A 31 -8.13 -1.39 9.22
C PRO A 31 -8.42 -2.89 9.16
N SER A 32 -8.62 -3.46 7.98
CA SER A 32 -9.01 -4.85 7.77
C SER A 32 -7.88 -5.75 7.23
N ILE A 33 -6.79 -5.15 6.78
CA ILE A 33 -5.65 -5.86 6.16
C ILE A 33 -4.33 -5.29 6.70
N ALA A 34 -3.42 -6.16 7.12
CA ALA A 34 -2.09 -5.74 7.58
C ALA A 34 -0.99 -6.73 7.15
N PRO A 35 0.12 -6.16 6.61
CA PRO A 35 0.38 -4.75 6.28
C PRO A 35 -0.36 -4.28 5.01
N PHE A 36 -1.02 -3.14 5.09
CA PHE A 36 -1.56 -2.41 3.96
C PHE A 36 -1.47 -0.91 4.27
N ASP A 37 -0.46 -0.24 3.70
CA ASP A 37 -0.12 1.14 4.08
C ASP A 37 0.76 1.81 3.01
N ILE A 38 1.09 3.08 3.23
CA ILE A 38 2.06 3.85 2.44
C ILE A 38 3.30 4.10 3.29
N PHE A 39 4.45 3.65 2.81
CA PHE A 39 5.73 3.77 3.49
C PHE A 39 6.65 4.78 2.82
N PRO A 40 7.40 5.58 3.61
CA PRO A 40 8.50 6.37 3.07
C PRO A 40 9.65 5.44 2.63
N CYS A 41 10.34 5.84 1.57
CA CYS A 41 11.54 5.18 1.04
C CYS A 41 12.61 6.23 0.69
N LYS A 42 13.78 5.81 0.19
CA LYS A 42 14.91 6.74 -0.09
C LYS A 42 14.56 7.94 -0.97
N ASP A 43 13.65 7.76 -1.92
CA ASP A 43 13.34 8.73 -2.96
C ASP A 43 11.85 9.09 -3.06
N GLY A 44 11.09 8.86 -1.97
CA GLY A 44 9.67 9.22 -1.92
C GLY A 44 8.84 8.28 -1.07
N PHE A 45 7.76 7.74 -1.62
CA PHE A 45 6.84 6.85 -0.94
C PHE A 45 6.44 5.69 -1.85
N THR A 46 6.13 4.55 -1.21
CA THR A 46 5.56 3.37 -1.87
C THR A 46 4.30 2.92 -1.15
N ALA A 47 3.30 2.45 -1.90
CA ALA A 47 2.14 1.75 -1.37
C ALA A 47 2.42 0.25 -1.39
N LEU A 48 2.10 -0.45 -0.31
CA LEU A 48 2.32 -1.87 -0.15
C LEU A 48 1.05 -2.54 0.38
N GLY A 49 0.63 -3.65 -0.25
CA GLY A 49 -0.56 -4.38 0.15
C GLY A 49 -0.31 -5.89 0.28
N VAL A 50 -0.30 -6.38 1.52
CA VAL A 50 -0.13 -7.81 1.82
C VAL A 50 -1.47 -8.39 2.27
N GLY A 51 -2.27 -8.81 1.29
CA GLY A 51 -3.71 -9.05 1.43
C GLY A 51 -4.12 -10.35 2.12
N ASN A 52 -3.20 -11.28 2.41
CA ASN A 52 -3.51 -12.56 3.06
C ASN A 52 -2.27 -13.22 3.69
N ASP A 53 -2.48 -14.31 4.44
CA ASP A 53 -1.41 -14.98 5.20
C ASP A 53 -0.32 -15.58 4.29
N ARG A 54 -0.68 -16.06 3.11
CA ARG A 54 0.30 -16.59 2.13
C ARG A 54 1.19 -15.45 1.58
N LEU A 55 0.61 -14.30 1.28
CA LEU A 55 1.38 -13.13 0.85
C LEU A 55 2.26 -12.59 1.98
N PHE A 56 1.81 -12.69 3.23
CA PHE A 56 2.62 -12.31 4.39
C PHE A 56 3.84 -13.22 4.56
N ASP A 57 3.68 -14.51 4.36
CA ASP A 57 4.79 -15.47 4.34
C ASP A 57 5.83 -15.10 3.26
N THR A 58 5.38 -14.93 2.02
CA THR A 58 6.23 -14.49 0.90
C THR A 58 6.90 -13.14 1.19
N PHE A 59 6.16 -12.21 1.77
CA PHE A 59 6.67 -10.88 2.14
C PHE A 59 7.80 -10.95 3.16
N CYS A 60 7.63 -11.73 4.24
CA CYS A 60 8.67 -11.90 5.26
C CYS A 60 9.98 -12.45 4.67
N HIS A 61 9.89 -13.44 3.78
CA HIS A 61 11.04 -13.96 3.05
C HIS A 61 11.67 -12.88 2.15
N THR A 62 10.87 -12.10 1.45
CA THR A 62 11.35 -11.06 0.52
C THR A 62 12.10 -9.94 1.24
N ILE A 63 11.63 -9.54 2.43
CA ILE A 63 12.29 -8.48 3.21
C ILE A 63 13.38 -9.00 4.17
N GLY A 64 13.59 -10.34 4.22
CA GLY A 64 14.59 -10.97 5.08
C GLY A 64 14.24 -10.98 6.57
N HIS A 65 12.95 -10.99 6.91
CA HIS A 65 12.42 -10.99 8.28
C HIS A 65 11.57 -12.23 8.58
N GLU A 66 12.15 -13.40 8.36
CA GLU A 66 11.47 -14.71 8.55
C GLU A 66 11.08 -14.98 10.01
N GLU A 67 11.73 -14.32 10.97
CA GLU A 67 11.40 -14.42 12.39
C GLU A 67 9.96 -13.99 12.69
N LEU A 68 9.37 -13.10 11.86
CA LEU A 68 7.97 -12.65 11.99
C LEU A 68 6.98 -13.81 11.82
N LEU A 69 7.34 -14.84 11.04
CA LEU A 69 6.49 -16.03 10.79
C LEU A 69 6.34 -16.91 12.04
N SER A 70 7.30 -16.81 12.97
CA SER A 70 7.28 -17.56 14.23
C SER A 70 6.67 -16.75 15.38
N ASP A 71 6.33 -15.49 15.16
CA ASP A 71 5.72 -14.63 16.19
C ASP A 71 4.21 -14.82 16.21
N PRO A 72 3.61 -15.33 17.30
CA PRO A 72 2.18 -15.57 17.39
C PRO A 72 1.31 -14.31 17.24
N ARG A 73 1.91 -13.12 17.38
CA ARG A 73 1.21 -11.84 17.14
C ARG A 73 0.87 -11.60 15.67
N TYR A 74 1.58 -12.28 14.75
CA TYR A 74 1.47 -12.07 13.30
C TYR A 74 0.97 -13.28 12.52
N GLU A 75 0.57 -14.35 13.21
CA GLU A 75 0.15 -15.63 12.62
C GLU A 75 -1.02 -15.49 11.62
N THR A 76 -2.00 -14.65 11.94
CA THR A 76 -3.17 -14.41 11.08
C THR A 76 -3.33 -12.93 10.76
N ASN A 77 -4.06 -12.61 9.67
CA ASN A 77 -4.36 -11.24 9.32
C ASN A 77 -5.01 -10.45 10.48
N ASP A 78 -5.97 -11.07 11.18
CA ASP A 78 -6.64 -10.42 12.32
C ASP A 78 -5.68 -10.08 13.46
N LEU A 79 -4.72 -10.96 13.73
CA LEU A 79 -3.68 -10.71 14.72
C LEU A 79 -2.71 -9.64 14.25
N ARG A 80 -2.35 -9.63 12.98
CA ARG A 80 -1.51 -8.57 12.40
C ARG A 80 -2.19 -7.20 12.48
N CYS A 81 -3.47 -7.10 12.11
CA CYS A 81 -4.21 -5.85 12.23
C CYS A 81 -4.21 -5.30 13.67
N LYS A 82 -4.38 -6.18 14.67
CA LYS A 82 -4.37 -5.79 16.09
C LYS A 82 -2.99 -5.37 16.60
N ASN A 83 -1.93 -5.96 16.04
CA ASN A 83 -0.54 -5.76 16.49
C ASN A 83 0.32 -4.99 15.47
N TYR A 84 -0.33 -4.33 14.50
CA TYR A 84 0.37 -3.64 13.42
C TYR A 84 1.21 -2.46 13.95
N LEU A 85 0.64 -1.67 14.84
CA LEU A 85 1.27 -0.49 15.41
C LEU A 85 1.83 -0.76 16.81
N PRO A 86 3.01 -0.21 17.11
CA PRO A 86 3.94 0.46 16.17
C PRO A 86 4.95 -0.52 15.54
N GLU A 87 5.16 -1.71 16.14
CA GLU A 87 6.34 -2.54 15.89
C GLU A 87 6.45 -3.06 14.46
N LEU A 88 5.40 -3.68 13.93
CA LEU A 88 5.41 -4.24 12.57
C LEU A 88 5.53 -3.12 11.53
N GLN A 89 4.81 -2.02 11.73
CA GLN A 89 4.88 -0.87 10.83
C GLN A 89 6.29 -0.26 10.79
N GLU A 90 6.93 -0.05 11.95
CA GLU A 90 8.27 0.54 12.03
C GLU A 90 9.35 -0.39 11.45
N LEU A 91 9.21 -1.70 11.60
CA LEU A 91 10.11 -2.66 10.97
C LEU A 91 10.03 -2.56 9.44
N ILE A 92 8.82 -2.58 8.88
CA ILE A 92 8.59 -2.45 7.43
C ILE A 92 9.08 -1.10 6.94
N ARG A 93 8.80 -0.03 7.68
CA ARG A 93 9.29 1.31 7.39
C ARG A 93 10.82 1.36 7.32
N GLY A 94 11.50 0.74 8.30
CA GLY A 94 12.95 0.63 8.32
C GLY A 94 13.50 -0.01 7.05
N TRP A 95 12.95 -1.14 6.65
CA TRP A 95 13.32 -1.81 5.41
C TRP A 95 13.06 -0.92 4.18
N CYS A 96 11.89 -0.29 4.07
CA CYS A 96 11.56 0.59 2.96
C CYS A 96 12.53 1.79 2.85
N MET A 97 12.94 2.37 3.98
CA MET A 97 13.90 3.49 4.01
C MET A 97 15.30 3.12 3.50
N GLU A 98 15.62 1.83 3.42
CA GLU A 98 16.89 1.35 2.87
C GLU A 98 16.84 1.12 1.35
N HIS A 99 15.67 1.32 0.72
CA HIS A 99 15.44 1.06 -0.70
C HIS A 99 14.82 2.26 -1.41
N THR A 100 15.04 2.35 -2.73
CA THR A 100 14.32 3.29 -3.61
C THR A 100 12.95 2.74 -4.02
N LYS A 101 12.06 3.60 -4.49
CA LYS A 101 10.76 3.19 -5.05
C LYS A 101 10.90 2.06 -6.07
N LYS A 102 11.88 2.19 -6.96
CA LYS A 102 12.13 1.21 -8.03
C LYS A 102 12.64 -0.14 -7.50
N GLU A 103 13.51 -0.13 -6.49
CA GLU A 103 14.01 -1.37 -5.87
C GLU A 103 12.89 -2.09 -5.13
N ILE A 104 12.04 -1.37 -4.41
CA ILE A 104 10.90 -1.94 -3.72
C ILE A 104 9.91 -2.54 -4.72
N ASP A 105 9.53 -1.77 -5.74
CA ASP A 105 8.61 -2.20 -6.80
C ASP A 105 9.11 -3.48 -7.49
N TYR A 106 10.38 -3.51 -7.86
CA TYR A 106 11.01 -4.70 -8.46
C TYR A 106 10.98 -5.93 -7.53
N ASN A 107 11.39 -5.78 -6.28
CA ASN A 107 11.43 -6.89 -5.32
C ASN A 107 10.03 -7.45 -5.02
N MET A 108 9.03 -6.57 -4.93
CA MET A 108 7.65 -6.97 -4.66
C MET A 108 6.98 -7.60 -5.88
N ASP A 109 7.24 -7.07 -7.09
CA ASP A 109 6.71 -7.62 -8.34
C ASP A 109 7.25 -9.04 -8.60
N GLU A 110 8.57 -9.26 -8.44
CA GLU A 110 9.19 -10.60 -8.54
C GLU A 110 8.60 -11.60 -7.52
N ALA A 111 8.20 -11.11 -6.34
CA ALA A 111 7.57 -11.92 -5.31
C ALA A 111 6.03 -12.07 -5.50
N GLY A 112 5.44 -11.37 -6.47
CA GLY A 112 3.99 -11.34 -6.69
C GLY A 112 3.20 -10.65 -5.59
N ILE A 113 3.81 -9.67 -4.93
CA ILE A 113 3.21 -8.89 -3.85
C ILE A 113 2.72 -7.54 -4.41
N PRO A 114 1.43 -7.19 -4.25
CA PRO A 114 0.92 -5.90 -4.67
C PRO A 114 1.68 -4.72 -4.06
N CYS A 115 2.31 -3.93 -4.90
CA CYS A 115 3.08 -2.76 -4.53
C CYS A 115 3.00 -1.72 -5.65
N GLY A 116 3.28 -0.46 -5.33
CA GLY A 116 3.39 0.57 -6.35
C GLY A 116 3.98 1.86 -5.81
N PRO A 117 4.82 2.54 -6.61
CA PRO A 117 5.39 3.82 -6.22
C PRO A 117 4.32 4.90 -6.15
N VAL A 118 4.40 5.76 -5.15
CA VAL A 118 3.63 7.02 -5.14
C VAL A 118 4.32 7.99 -6.08
N LEU A 119 3.67 8.28 -7.19
CA LEU A 119 4.21 9.12 -8.26
C LEU A 119 3.87 10.60 -8.02
N ASP A 120 4.82 11.48 -8.28
CA ASP A 120 4.53 12.90 -8.45
C ASP A 120 3.91 13.18 -9.84
N VAL A 121 3.49 14.42 -10.09
CA VAL A 121 2.82 14.79 -11.35
C VAL A 121 3.74 14.59 -12.56
N LYS A 122 5.05 14.89 -12.43
CA LYS A 122 6.02 14.69 -13.50
C LYS A 122 6.20 13.19 -13.79
N GLU A 123 6.45 12.39 -12.75
CA GLU A 123 6.58 10.94 -12.85
C GLU A 123 5.32 10.31 -13.48
N ALA A 124 4.13 10.75 -13.08
CA ALA A 124 2.87 10.25 -13.64
C ALA A 124 2.69 10.60 -15.13
N ILE A 125 3.06 11.82 -15.55
CA ILE A 125 3.01 12.22 -16.96
C ILE A 125 4.04 11.46 -17.80
N GLU A 126 5.26 11.31 -17.30
CA GLU A 126 6.37 10.63 -18.01
C GLU A 126 6.26 9.09 -17.93
N HIS A 127 5.32 8.55 -17.15
CA HIS A 127 5.17 7.12 -16.95
C HIS A 127 4.88 6.40 -18.28
N PRO A 128 5.54 5.26 -18.58
CA PRO A 128 5.34 4.51 -19.82
C PRO A 128 3.88 4.15 -20.11
N HIS A 129 3.12 3.82 -19.09
CA HIS A 129 1.67 3.54 -19.22
C HIS A 129 0.89 4.77 -19.70
N THR A 130 1.17 5.95 -19.12
CA THR A 130 0.51 7.21 -19.51
C THR A 130 0.80 7.54 -20.96
N GLN A 131 2.06 7.34 -21.39
CA GLN A 131 2.49 7.55 -22.78
C GLN A 131 1.84 6.53 -23.73
N ALA A 132 1.87 5.24 -23.38
CA ALA A 132 1.28 4.19 -24.21
C ALA A 132 -0.25 4.33 -24.36
N ARG A 133 -0.91 4.93 -23.40
CA ARG A 133 -2.36 5.22 -23.43
C ARG A 133 -2.70 6.55 -24.06
N GLU A 134 -1.71 7.33 -24.50
CA GLU A 134 -1.90 8.68 -25.08
C GLU A 134 -2.79 9.58 -24.20
N MET A 135 -2.63 9.45 -22.86
CA MET A 135 -3.44 10.24 -21.90
C MET A 135 -3.10 11.72 -21.91
N MET A 136 -1.93 12.07 -22.47
CA MET A 136 -1.48 13.45 -22.68
C MET A 136 -1.21 13.65 -24.14
N VAL A 137 -1.82 14.67 -24.73
CA VAL A 137 -1.61 15.05 -26.13
C VAL A 137 -1.09 16.49 -26.20
N HIS A 138 -0.13 16.72 -27.08
CA HIS A 138 0.36 18.05 -27.35
C HIS A 138 -0.58 18.75 -28.34
N CYS A 139 -1.14 19.88 -27.92
CA CYS A 139 -1.97 20.72 -28.79
C CYS A 139 -1.26 22.04 -29.09
N GLU A 140 -1.14 22.39 -30.36
CA GLU A 140 -0.66 23.72 -30.74
C GLU A 140 -1.73 24.77 -30.40
N HIS A 141 -1.33 25.81 -29.65
CA HIS A 141 -2.19 26.95 -29.37
C HIS A 141 -1.95 28.03 -30.40
N PRO A 142 -3.02 28.62 -31.00
CA PRO A 142 -2.88 29.56 -32.10
C PRO A 142 -2.38 30.97 -31.70
N THR A 143 -1.92 31.18 -30.44
CA THR A 143 -1.33 32.45 -29.97
C THR A 143 0.04 32.23 -29.36
#